data_075cb750a434bd63a579405b34222c12
#
_entry.id   075cb750a434bd63a579405b34222c12
#
_cell.length_a   1.000
_cell.length_b   1.000
_cell.length_c   1.000
_cell.angle_alpha   90.00
_cell.angle_beta   90.00
_cell.angle_gamma   90.00
#
_symmetry.space_group_name_H-M   'P 1'
#
loop_
_entity.id
_entity.type
_entity.pdbx_description
1 polymer ?
#
loop_
_entity_poly.entity_id
_entity_poly.type
_entity_poly.pdbx_seq_one_letter_code
_entity_poly.pdbx_strand_id
1 'polypeptide(L)'
;ELEHARVQALEALEAFADALEQMRARAGRHFAIGRELFDRKLHTAHMIGENADELLRFGERLRASAIESLEEIAREIDPGAGWKEIAARLRTDIPSPESALEEYREAMEASRHFTISRELMPVPDAVLDVVPTPDFLKPLIPLAAYQGPGAFDPIQRGLFLVTLPEEGESWRSHCRGELPSTALHEGVPGHHLQMS
;
A
#
# COMPACT_ATOMS: atom_id res chain seq x y z
N GLU A 1 32.69 -12.54 -17.58
CA GLU A 1 32.65 -11.94 -16.21
C GLU A 1 31.21 -11.84 -15.68
N LEU A 2 30.28 -11.23 -16.40
CA LEU A 2 28.87 -11.08 -15.96
C LEU A 2 28.19 -12.45 -15.70
N GLU A 3 28.38 -13.43 -16.61
CA GLU A 3 27.80 -14.75 -16.43
C GLU A 3 28.36 -15.50 -15.21
N HIS A 4 29.66 -15.36 -14.95
CA HIS A 4 30.27 -15.92 -13.76
C HIS A 4 29.72 -15.26 -12.48
N ALA A 5 29.60 -13.92 -12.46
CA ALA A 5 29.01 -13.19 -11.34
C ALA A 5 27.54 -13.59 -11.11
N ARG A 6 26.77 -13.80 -12.19
CA ARG A 6 25.38 -14.28 -12.11
C ARG A 6 25.28 -15.66 -11.44
N VAL A 7 26.14 -16.61 -11.87
CA VAL A 7 26.17 -17.97 -11.28
C VAL A 7 26.51 -17.88 -9.80
N GLN A 8 27.55 -17.15 -9.43
CA GLN A 8 27.93 -16.98 -8.02
C GLN A 8 26.81 -16.34 -7.18
N ALA A 9 26.10 -15.35 -7.73
CA ALA A 9 24.98 -14.73 -7.04
C ALA A 9 23.82 -15.72 -6.83
N LEU A 10 23.49 -16.56 -7.82
CA LEU A 10 22.47 -17.59 -7.69
C LEU A 10 22.83 -18.62 -6.63
N GLU A 11 24.05 -19.15 -6.66
CA GLU A 11 24.55 -20.10 -5.66
C GLU A 11 24.48 -19.50 -4.23
N ALA A 12 24.85 -18.23 -4.08
CA ALA A 12 24.77 -17.54 -2.79
C ALA A 12 23.32 -17.35 -2.31
N LEU A 13 22.38 -17.04 -3.20
CA LEU A 13 20.96 -16.93 -2.88
C LEU A 13 20.34 -18.29 -2.50
N GLU A 14 20.70 -19.35 -3.20
CA GLU A 14 20.26 -20.72 -2.87
C GLU A 14 20.80 -21.13 -1.49
N ALA A 15 22.08 -20.93 -1.24
CA ALA A 15 22.68 -21.22 0.07
C ALA A 15 22.03 -20.39 1.20
N PHE A 16 21.66 -19.16 0.94
CA PHE A 16 20.96 -18.31 1.89
C PHE A 16 19.53 -18.84 2.16
N ALA A 17 18.79 -19.25 1.12
CA ALA A 17 17.47 -19.84 1.25
C ALA A 17 17.52 -21.13 2.10
N ASP A 18 18.51 -22.01 1.85
CA ASP A 18 18.72 -23.23 2.63
C ASP A 18 19.05 -22.92 4.10
N ALA A 19 19.87 -21.90 4.35
CA ALA A 19 20.18 -21.46 5.71
C ALA A 19 18.94 -20.94 6.46
N LEU A 20 18.08 -20.19 5.79
CA LEU A 20 16.80 -19.71 6.36
C LEU A 20 15.86 -20.89 6.69
N GLU A 21 15.77 -21.88 5.81
CA GLU A 21 14.93 -23.06 6.06
C GLU A 21 15.45 -23.89 7.25
N GLN A 22 16.77 -24.05 7.39
CA GLN A 22 17.37 -24.68 8.57
C GLN A 22 17.12 -23.86 9.85
N MET A 23 17.16 -22.52 9.78
CA MET A 23 16.83 -21.66 10.90
C MET A 23 15.36 -21.79 11.29
N ARG A 24 14.45 -21.92 10.31
CA ARG A 24 13.00 -22.08 10.54
C ARG A 24 12.70 -23.26 11.47
N ALA A 25 13.38 -24.37 11.29
CA ALA A 25 13.22 -25.56 12.13
C ALA A 25 13.62 -25.33 13.60
N ARG A 26 14.48 -24.34 13.86
CA ARG A 26 14.98 -23.96 15.20
C ARG A 26 14.35 -22.70 15.75
N ALA A 27 13.57 -22.00 14.93
CA ALA A 27 12.98 -20.72 15.29
C ALA A 27 11.96 -20.88 16.42
N GLY A 28 12.14 -20.10 17.48
CA GLY A 28 11.19 -19.99 18.57
C GLY A 28 10.09 -18.98 18.22
N ARG A 29 9.02 -18.99 19.00
CA ARG A 29 7.93 -17.98 18.87
C ARG A 29 8.20 -16.70 19.63
N HIS A 30 9.34 -16.56 20.29
CA HIS A 30 9.71 -15.41 21.10
C HIS A 30 10.32 -14.31 20.21
N PHE A 31 9.50 -13.63 19.43
CA PHE A 31 9.90 -12.50 18.60
C PHE A 31 9.57 -11.14 19.24
N ALA A 32 8.74 -11.13 20.28
CA ALA A 32 8.37 -9.90 20.98
C ALA A 32 9.57 -9.37 21.79
N ILE A 33 9.90 -8.10 21.58
CA ILE A 33 11.02 -7.43 22.24
C ILE A 33 10.75 -7.09 23.70
N GLY A 34 9.51 -7.29 24.18
CA GLY A 34 9.07 -6.94 25.52
C GLY A 34 8.77 -5.46 25.69
N ARG A 35 8.03 -5.15 26.77
CA ARG A 35 7.48 -3.83 27.04
C ARG A 35 8.54 -2.75 27.17
N GLU A 36 9.52 -3.00 28.03
CA GLU A 36 10.55 -2.01 28.32
C GLU A 36 11.34 -1.58 27.08
N LEU A 37 11.73 -2.54 26.24
CA LEU A 37 12.44 -2.23 24.99
C LEU A 37 11.53 -1.55 23.97
N PHE A 38 10.25 -1.91 23.93
CA PHE A 38 9.27 -1.26 23.07
C PHE A 38 9.06 0.20 23.47
N ASP A 39 8.82 0.49 24.75
CA ASP A 39 8.66 1.85 25.27
C ASP A 39 9.93 2.69 25.03
N ARG A 40 11.11 2.11 25.24
CA ARG A 40 12.37 2.77 24.91
C ARG A 40 12.48 3.10 23.41
N LYS A 41 12.08 2.19 22.51
CA LYS A 41 12.07 2.47 21.05
C LYS A 41 11.08 3.58 20.69
N LEU A 42 9.89 3.61 21.27
CA LEU A 42 8.94 4.71 21.09
C LEU A 42 9.62 6.04 21.42
N HIS A 43 10.25 6.12 22.56
CA HIS A 43 10.86 7.36 23.02
C HIS A 43 12.12 7.75 22.24
N THR A 44 13.04 6.81 21.97
CA THR A 44 14.36 7.14 21.41
C THR A 44 14.42 7.11 19.89
N ALA A 45 13.69 6.20 19.23
CA ALA A 45 13.72 6.04 17.79
C ALA A 45 12.58 6.79 17.08
N HIS A 46 11.42 6.88 17.73
CA HIS A 46 10.24 7.54 17.16
C HIS A 46 9.93 8.90 17.79
N MET A 47 10.65 9.31 18.85
CA MET A 47 10.44 10.57 19.60
C MET A 47 9.00 10.71 20.13
N ILE A 48 8.34 9.59 20.42
CA ILE A 48 6.98 9.52 20.98
C ILE A 48 7.09 9.52 22.50
N GLY A 49 6.42 10.48 23.18
CA GLY A 49 6.44 10.61 24.65
C GLY A 49 5.59 9.57 25.37
N GLU A 50 4.59 9.03 24.70
CA GLU A 50 3.67 8.04 25.24
C GLU A 50 4.31 6.65 25.31
N ASN A 51 3.96 5.90 26.35
CA ASN A 51 4.29 4.49 26.49
C ASN A 51 3.27 3.60 25.75
N ALA A 52 3.51 2.30 25.70
CA ALA A 52 2.67 1.35 24.97
C ALA A 52 1.20 1.35 25.43
N ASP A 53 0.91 1.50 26.76
CA ASP A 53 -0.47 1.53 27.25
C ASP A 53 -1.19 2.82 26.86
N GLU A 54 -0.49 3.94 26.85
CA GLU A 54 -1.03 5.23 26.44
C GLU A 54 -1.35 5.21 24.94
N LEU A 55 -0.44 4.65 24.12
CA LEU A 55 -0.67 4.43 22.69
C LEU A 55 -1.84 3.49 22.44
N LEU A 56 -1.95 2.40 23.20
CA LEU A 56 -3.09 1.49 23.08
C LEU A 56 -4.41 2.21 23.37
N ARG A 57 -4.48 2.95 24.48
CA ARG A 57 -5.67 3.75 24.83
C ARG A 57 -5.98 4.82 23.77
N PHE A 58 -4.96 5.43 23.18
CA PHE A 58 -5.14 6.37 22.07
C PHE A 58 -5.74 5.67 20.85
N GLY A 59 -5.19 4.51 20.47
CA GLY A 59 -5.70 3.71 19.36
C GLY A 59 -7.13 3.24 19.55
N GLU A 60 -7.50 2.85 20.79
CA GLU A 60 -8.88 2.46 21.13
C GLU A 60 -9.88 3.63 20.96
N ARG A 61 -9.50 4.84 21.42
CA ARG A 61 -10.33 6.05 21.21
C ARG A 61 -10.48 6.39 19.74
N LEU A 62 -9.36 6.35 18.99
CA LEU A 62 -9.37 6.64 17.56
C LEU A 62 -10.25 5.63 16.79
N ARG A 63 -10.15 4.34 17.14
CA ARG A 63 -11.00 3.29 16.57
C ARG A 63 -12.48 3.52 16.87
N ALA A 64 -12.80 3.90 18.10
CA ALA A 64 -14.19 4.19 18.49
C ALA A 64 -14.74 5.38 17.69
N SER A 65 -14.00 6.47 17.59
CA SER A 65 -14.38 7.65 16.80
C SER A 65 -14.52 7.34 15.31
N ALA A 66 -13.63 6.52 14.76
CA ALA A 66 -13.73 6.10 13.35
C ALA A 66 -15.00 5.25 13.09
N ILE A 67 -15.35 4.34 14.02
CA ILE A 67 -16.59 3.56 13.90
C ILE A 67 -17.82 4.47 13.97
N GLU A 68 -17.83 5.45 14.87
CA GLU A 68 -18.91 6.43 14.98
C GLU A 68 -19.10 7.21 13.67
N SER A 69 -18.01 7.71 13.10
CA SER A 69 -18.03 8.40 11.79
C SER A 69 -18.53 7.47 10.66
N LEU A 70 -18.12 6.20 10.65
CA LEU A 70 -18.60 5.22 9.67
C LEU A 70 -20.11 4.98 9.80
N GLU A 71 -20.65 4.90 11.02
CA GLU A 71 -22.08 4.75 11.25
C GLU A 71 -22.88 6.01 10.87
N GLU A 72 -22.30 7.20 11.03
CA GLU A 72 -22.91 8.47 10.56
C GLU A 72 -23.00 8.49 9.05
N ILE A 73 -21.90 8.22 8.35
CA ILE A 73 -21.87 8.16 6.87
C ILE A 73 -22.81 7.07 6.35
N ALA A 74 -22.84 5.90 6.99
CA ALA A 74 -23.74 4.83 6.60
C ALA A 74 -25.21 5.26 6.67
N ARG A 75 -25.62 5.97 7.73
CA ARG A 75 -26.98 6.51 7.88
C ARG A 75 -27.34 7.56 6.83
N GLU A 76 -26.37 8.34 6.35
CA GLU A 76 -26.56 9.28 5.24
C GLU A 76 -26.80 8.56 3.91
N ILE A 77 -26.11 7.41 3.69
CA ILE A 77 -26.25 6.61 2.46
C ILE A 77 -27.54 5.80 2.49
N ASP A 78 -27.79 5.09 3.58
CA ASP A 78 -28.96 4.21 3.76
C ASP A 78 -29.29 4.12 5.25
N PRO A 79 -30.35 4.84 5.75
CA PRO A 79 -30.72 4.84 7.16
C PRO A 79 -31.10 3.46 7.71
N GLY A 80 -31.40 2.49 6.83
CA GLY A 80 -31.79 1.12 7.21
C GLY A 80 -30.63 0.13 7.31
N ALA A 81 -29.41 0.54 6.95
CA ALA A 81 -28.23 -0.34 6.88
C ALA A 81 -27.08 0.16 7.77
N GLY A 82 -26.36 -0.76 8.41
CA GLY A 82 -25.13 -0.43 9.12
C GLY A 82 -23.91 -0.31 8.18
N TRP A 83 -22.84 0.35 8.67
CA TRP A 83 -21.65 0.62 7.85
C TRP A 83 -21.02 -0.65 7.23
N LYS A 84 -21.05 -1.78 7.91
CA LYS A 84 -20.52 -3.06 7.40
C LYS A 84 -21.27 -3.56 6.18
N GLU A 85 -22.59 -3.40 6.19
CA GLU A 85 -23.45 -3.77 5.06
C GLU A 85 -23.23 -2.84 3.88
N ILE A 86 -23.16 -1.52 4.13
CA ILE A 86 -22.82 -0.53 3.10
C ILE A 86 -21.47 -0.85 2.46
N ALA A 87 -20.45 -1.08 3.29
CA ALA A 87 -19.11 -1.43 2.80
C ALA A 87 -19.12 -2.75 1.99
N ALA A 88 -19.90 -3.74 2.41
CA ALA A 88 -20.03 -4.99 1.66
C ALA A 88 -20.70 -4.78 0.28
N ARG A 89 -21.71 -3.92 0.19
CA ARG A 89 -22.36 -3.54 -1.08
C ARG A 89 -21.40 -2.80 -2.00
N LEU A 90 -20.67 -1.80 -1.50
CA LEU A 90 -19.72 -1.03 -2.28
C LEU A 90 -18.60 -1.90 -2.85
N ARG A 91 -18.16 -2.92 -2.12
CA ARG A 91 -17.14 -3.87 -2.58
C ARG A 91 -17.59 -4.84 -3.67
N THR A 92 -18.85 -4.79 -4.07
CA THR A 92 -19.36 -5.55 -5.23
C THR A 92 -19.26 -4.77 -6.55
N ASP A 93 -19.04 -3.46 -6.48
CA ASP A 93 -18.84 -2.61 -7.66
C ASP A 93 -17.37 -2.67 -8.08
N ILE A 94 -17.05 -3.68 -8.91
CA ILE A 94 -15.70 -4.00 -9.37
C ILE A 94 -15.51 -3.66 -10.84
N PRO A 95 -14.30 -3.25 -11.27
CA PRO A 95 -13.98 -3.12 -12.69
C PRO A 95 -13.92 -4.48 -13.38
N SER A 96 -14.01 -4.49 -14.69
CA SER A 96 -13.65 -5.69 -15.46
C SER A 96 -12.13 -5.86 -15.53
N PRO A 97 -11.62 -7.08 -15.74
CA PRO A 97 -10.17 -7.29 -15.91
C PRO A 97 -9.55 -6.42 -17.02
N GLU A 98 -10.31 -6.18 -18.09
CA GLU A 98 -9.87 -5.40 -19.25
C GLU A 98 -9.86 -3.89 -18.96
N SER A 99 -10.78 -3.39 -18.13
CA SER A 99 -10.90 -1.96 -17.81
C SER A 99 -10.10 -1.51 -16.59
N ALA A 100 -9.71 -2.44 -15.72
CA ALA A 100 -9.17 -2.11 -14.41
C ALA A 100 -7.96 -1.16 -14.45
N LEU A 101 -6.96 -1.42 -15.30
CA LEU A 101 -5.80 -0.54 -15.42
C LEU A 101 -6.15 0.85 -15.93
N GLU A 102 -7.14 0.94 -16.84
CA GLU A 102 -7.60 2.24 -17.33
C GLU A 102 -8.35 3.01 -16.25
N GLU A 103 -9.20 2.35 -15.48
CA GLU A 103 -9.89 2.99 -14.35
C GLU A 103 -8.90 3.49 -13.28
N TYR A 104 -7.78 2.79 -13.05
CA TYR A 104 -6.69 3.30 -12.20
C TYR A 104 -5.99 4.53 -12.80
N ARG A 105 -5.77 4.58 -14.13
CA ARG A 105 -5.21 5.76 -14.81
C ARG A 105 -6.14 6.96 -14.69
N GLU A 106 -7.42 6.76 -14.95
CA GLU A 106 -8.45 7.80 -14.82
C GLU A 106 -8.51 8.34 -13.38
N ALA A 107 -8.50 7.47 -12.37
CA ALA A 107 -8.48 7.87 -10.97
C ALA A 107 -7.22 8.67 -10.60
N MET A 108 -6.06 8.25 -11.09
CA MET A 108 -4.78 8.95 -10.89
C MET A 108 -4.77 10.33 -11.56
N GLU A 109 -5.21 10.44 -12.81
CA GLU A 109 -5.30 11.72 -13.52
C GLU A 109 -6.33 12.65 -12.87
N ALA A 110 -7.47 12.13 -12.43
CA ALA A 110 -8.47 12.91 -11.71
C ALA A 110 -7.90 13.50 -10.41
N SER A 111 -7.16 12.71 -9.66
CA SER A 111 -6.51 13.12 -8.42
C SER A 111 -5.42 14.17 -8.66
N ARG A 112 -4.59 13.99 -9.69
CA ARG A 112 -3.58 14.96 -10.13
C ARG A 112 -4.23 16.29 -10.55
N HIS A 113 -5.25 16.19 -11.39
CA HIS A 113 -6.00 17.39 -11.83
C HIS A 113 -6.65 18.13 -10.66
N PHE A 114 -7.26 17.41 -9.72
CA PHE A 114 -7.84 18.02 -8.52
C PHE A 114 -6.78 18.77 -7.70
N THR A 115 -5.64 18.14 -7.46
CA THR A 115 -4.53 18.74 -6.69
C THR A 115 -4.04 20.04 -7.33
N ILE A 116 -3.86 20.05 -8.65
CA ILE A 116 -3.42 21.22 -9.42
C ILE A 116 -4.50 22.31 -9.45
N SER A 117 -5.74 21.93 -9.80
CA SER A 117 -6.84 22.90 -9.96
C SER A 117 -7.26 23.58 -8.66
N ARG A 118 -6.99 22.96 -7.53
CA ARG A 118 -7.23 23.50 -6.18
C ARG A 118 -5.99 24.17 -5.58
N GLU A 119 -4.87 24.21 -6.31
CA GLU A 119 -3.62 24.81 -5.85
C GLU A 119 -3.18 24.29 -4.48
N LEU A 120 -3.42 22.97 -4.22
CA LEU A 120 -3.16 22.39 -2.90
C LEU A 120 -1.65 22.34 -2.62
N MET A 121 -0.84 22.07 -3.65
CA MET A 121 0.61 22.05 -3.60
C MET A 121 1.20 22.08 -5.02
N PRO A 122 2.48 22.46 -5.19
CA PRO A 122 3.18 22.33 -6.46
C PRO A 122 3.27 20.86 -6.88
N VAL A 123 2.91 20.57 -8.12
CA VAL A 123 3.02 19.22 -8.72
C VAL A 123 4.03 19.31 -9.85
N PRO A 124 5.18 18.61 -9.75
CA PRO A 124 6.19 18.59 -10.79
C PRO A 124 5.68 17.89 -12.06
N ASP A 125 6.30 18.20 -13.19
CA ASP A 125 6.02 17.57 -14.49
C ASP A 125 6.82 16.25 -14.61
N ALA A 126 6.54 15.32 -13.69
CA ALA A 126 7.12 13.99 -13.66
C ALA A 126 6.14 12.96 -14.22
N VAL A 127 6.66 12.01 -14.99
CA VAL A 127 5.82 10.97 -15.63
C VAL A 127 5.51 9.86 -14.62
N LEU A 128 4.25 9.47 -14.57
CA LEU A 128 3.79 8.30 -13.82
C LEU A 128 3.03 7.36 -14.75
N ASP A 129 3.54 6.14 -14.93
CA ASP A 129 2.87 5.11 -15.70
C ASP A 129 2.15 4.12 -14.79
N VAL A 130 0.87 3.87 -15.05
CA VAL A 130 0.09 2.81 -14.41
C VAL A 130 0.25 1.52 -15.22
N VAL A 131 0.88 0.53 -14.61
CA VAL A 131 1.23 -0.73 -15.29
C VAL A 131 0.91 -1.94 -14.41
N PRO A 132 0.68 -3.13 -15.01
CA PRO A 132 0.51 -4.34 -14.21
C PRO A 132 1.80 -4.69 -13.46
N THR A 133 1.64 -5.20 -12.23
CA THR A 133 2.78 -5.72 -11.46
C THR A 133 3.41 -6.90 -12.17
N PRO A 134 4.73 -6.90 -12.39
CA PRO A 134 5.45 -8.06 -12.92
C PRO A 134 5.24 -9.31 -12.05
N ASP A 135 5.13 -10.48 -12.66
CA ASP A 135 4.77 -11.73 -11.97
C ASP A 135 5.69 -12.05 -10.79
N PHE A 136 6.99 -11.79 -10.92
CA PHE A 136 7.96 -12.06 -9.86
C PHE A 136 7.82 -11.11 -8.65
N LEU A 137 7.11 -9.98 -8.78
CA LEU A 137 6.82 -9.04 -7.70
C LEU A 137 5.44 -9.25 -7.07
N LYS A 138 4.50 -9.94 -7.73
CA LYS A 138 3.15 -10.17 -7.20
C LYS A 138 3.14 -10.75 -5.77
N PRO A 139 4.02 -11.69 -5.38
CA PRO A 139 4.04 -12.19 -4.01
C PRO A 139 4.42 -11.14 -2.95
N LEU A 140 5.08 -10.05 -3.36
CA LEU A 140 5.52 -8.96 -2.49
C LEU A 140 4.58 -7.77 -2.53
N ILE A 141 3.85 -7.60 -3.63
CA ILE A 141 2.93 -6.48 -3.89
C ILE A 141 1.52 -7.05 -4.05
N PRO A 142 0.74 -7.20 -2.96
CA PRO A 142 -0.55 -7.88 -3.02
C PRO A 142 -1.67 -7.06 -3.68
N LEU A 143 -1.52 -5.73 -3.79
CA LEU A 143 -2.55 -4.84 -4.35
C LEU A 143 -1.94 -3.84 -5.34
N ALA A 144 -1.10 -2.95 -4.84
CA ALA A 144 -0.47 -1.91 -5.62
C ALA A 144 0.80 -1.43 -4.93
N ALA A 145 1.69 -0.77 -5.67
CA ALA A 145 2.87 -0.12 -5.13
C ALA A 145 3.39 0.96 -6.09
N TYR A 146 4.02 1.98 -5.53
CA TYR A 146 4.79 2.94 -6.29
C TYR A 146 6.26 2.49 -6.38
N GLN A 147 6.81 2.56 -7.58
CA GLN A 147 8.24 2.40 -7.83
C GLN A 147 8.79 3.70 -8.43
N GLY A 148 9.65 4.36 -7.66
CA GLY A 148 10.33 5.58 -8.11
C GLY A 148 11.38 5.31 -9.19
N PRO A 149 11.74 6.35 -9.96
CA PRO A 149 12.85 6.26 -10.91
C PRO A 149 14.19 6.06 -10.19
N GLY A 150 15.19 5.57 -10.93
CA GLY A 150 16.57 5.59 -10.45
C GLY A 150 17.07 7.03 -10.28
N ALA A 151 17.88 7.28 -9.24
CA ALA A 151 18.33 8.62 -8.89
C ALA A 151 19.10 9.34 -10.03
N PHE A 152 19.66 8.58 -10.96
CA PHE A 152 20.44 9.11 -12.10
C PHE A 152 19.78 8.83 -13.46
N ASP A 153 18.53 8.39 -13.47
CA ASP A 153 17.81 8.18 -14.72
C ASP A 153 17.60 9.53 -15.42
N PRO A 154 17.87 9.60 -16.74
CA PRO A 154 17.70 10.85 -17.48
C PRO A 154 16.25 11.29 -17.59
N ILE A 155 15.32 10.36 -17.47
CA ILE A 155 13.88 10.60 -17.43
C ILE A 155 13.37 10.11 -16.07
N GLN A 156 12.88 11.04 -15.27
CA GLN A 156 12.29 10.75 -13.97
C GLN A 156 10.89 10.18 -14.17
N ARG A 157 10.81 8.85 -14.34
CA ARG A 157 9.58 8.11 -14.61
C ARG A 157 9.25 7.21 -13.43
N GLY A 158 8.15 7.47 -12.74
CA GLY A 158 7.59 6.58 -11.73
C GLY A 158 6.73 5.50 -12.36
N LEU A 159 6.60 4.36 -11.68
CA LEU A 159 5.66 3.30 -12.03
C LEU A 159 4.67 3.12 -10.88
N PHE A 160 3.39 3.17 -11.21
CA PHE A 160 2.32 2.74 -10.35
C PHE A 160 1.97 1.29 -10.74
N LEU A 161 2.51 0.35 -9.97
CA LEU A 161 2.32 -1.08 -10.16
C LEU A 161 0.96 -1.48 -9.60
N VAL A 162 0.13 -2.15 -10.39
CA VAL A 162 -1.18 -2.67 -9.96
C VAL A 162 -1.19 -4.19 -10.11
N THR A 163 -1.41 -4.90 -9.02
CA THR A 163 -1.48 -6.36 -9.00
C THR A 163 -2.92 -6.80 -9.23
N LEU A 164 -3.26 -7.04 -10.49
CA LEU A 164 -4.59 -7.52 -10.84
C LEU A 164 -4.77 -8.99 -10.39
N PRO A 165 -5.96 -9.35 -9.86
CA PRO A 165 -6.28 -10.71 -9.48
C PRO A 165 -6.21 -11.68 -10.68
N GLU A 166 -5.79 -12.91 -10.42
CA GLU A 166 -5.80 -13.98 -11.40
C GLU A 166 -7.21 -14.60 -11.53
N GLU A 167 -7.38 -15.50 -12.51
CA GLU A 167 -8.65 -16.18 -12.73
C GLU A 167 -9.09 -16.96 -11.48
N GLY A 168 -10.30 -16.68 -11.00
CA GLY A 168 -10.85 -17.29 -9.78
C GLY A 168 -10.53 -16.55 -8.48
N GLU A 169 -9.69 -15.52 -8.51
CA GLU A 169 -9.39 -14.68 -7.34
C GLU A 169 -10.42 -13.57 -7.13
N SER A 170 -10.42 -13.00 -5.93
CA SER A 170 -11.37 -11.97 -5.53
C SER A 170 -10.96 -10.58 -5.99
N TRP A 171 -11.82 -9.89 -6.72
CA TRP A 171 -11.66 -8.51 -7.16
C TRP A 171 -12.08 -7.45 -6.12
N ARG A 172 -12.50 -7.87 -4.92
CA ARG A 172 -13.04 -6.95 -3.90
C ARG A 172 -12.09 -5.86 -3.43
N SER A 173 -10.79 -6.11 -3.50
CA SER A 173 -9.76 -5.11 -3.18
C SER A 173 -9.56 -4.07 -4.28
N HIS A 174 -10.13 -4.29 -5.46
CA HIS A 174 -10.11 -3.38 -6.60
C HIS A 174 -11.49 -2.77 -6.86
N CYS A 175 -12.38 -2.73 -5.87
CA CYS A 175 -13.69 -2.12 -6.05
C CYS A 175 -13.55 -0.62 -6.36
N ARG A 176 -14.48 -0.08 -7.17
CA ARG A 176 -14.43 1.33 -7.62
C ARG A 176 -14.40 2.34 -6.48
N GLY A 177 -14.93 1.97 -5.32
CA GLY A 177 -14.84 2.80 -4.11
C GLY A 177 -13.42 2.94 -3.54
N GLU A 178 -12.53 1.97 -3.80
CA GLU A 178 -11.14 1.98 -3.30
C GLU A 178 -10.14 2.58 -4.32
N LEU A 179 -10.47 2.58 -5.63
CA LEU A 179 -9.56 3.07 -6.67
C LEU A 179 -9.05 4.50 -6.43
N PRO A 180 -9.91 5.49 -6.08
CA PRO A 180 -9.43 6.86 -5.83
C PRO A 180 -8.46 6.92 -4.66
N SER A 181 -8.70 6.17 -3.58
CA SER A 181 -7.83 6.14 -2.41
C SER A 181 -6.45 5.57 -2.74
N THR A 182 -6.41 4.46 -3.49
CA THR A 182 -5.17 3.84 -3.95
C THR A 182 -4.42 4.76 -4.92
N ALA A 183 -5.12 5.38 -5.86
CA ALA A 183 -4.54 6.33 -6.82
C ALA A 183 -3.94 7.57 -6.13
N LEU A 184 -4.61 8.10 -5.11
CA LEU A 184 -4.09 9.18 -4.27
C LEU A 184 -2.82 8.76 -3.53
N HIS A 185 -2.79 7.54 -3.00
CA HIS A 185 -1.68 7.02 -2.21
C HIS A 185 -0.42 6.78 -3.06
N GLU A 186 -0.57 6.14 -4.21
CA GLU A 186 0.56 5.80 -5.08
C GLU A 186 0.95 6.95 -6.03
N GLY A 187 0.00 7.79 -6.41
CA GLY A 187 0.14 8.87 -7.37
C GLY A 187 0.37 10.24 -6.73
N VAL A 188 -0.52 11.18 -7.05
CA VAL A 188 -0.52 12.57 -6.59
C VAL A 188 -1.78 12.80 -5.75
N PRO A 189 -1.65 13.26 -4.49
CA PRO A 189 -0.46 13.82 -3.82
C PRO A 189 0.40 12.83 -3.02
N GLY A 190 0.32 11.53 -3.30
CA GLY A 190 1.00 10.46 -2.56
C GLY A 190 2.48 10.25 -2.93
N HIS A 191 2.85 8.97 -3.08
CA HIS A 191 4.25 8.57 -3.26
C HIS A 191 4.92 9.21 -4.47
N HIS A 192 4.23 9.30 -5.62
CA HIS A 192 4.82 9.90 -6.81
C HIS A 192 5.24 11.36 -6.58
N LEU A 193 4.36 12.17 -5.96
CA LEU A 193 4.71 13.55 -5.64
C LEU A 193 5.84 13.66 -4.61
N GLN A 194 5.88 12.76 -3.63
CA GLN A 194 6.90 12.77 -2.59
C GLN A 194 8.30 12.43 -3.14
N MET A 195 8.37 11.61 -4.19
CA MET A 195 9.61 11.02 -4.70
C MET A 195 10.10 11.66 -6.00
N SER A 196 9.34 12.58 -6.61
CA SER A 196 9.65 13.28 -7.86
C SER A 196 10.30 14.68 -7.67
#